data_5f53dbc59828936334b7438bc3a4e1fd
#
_entry.id   5f53dbc59828936334b7438bc3a4e1fd
#
_cell.length_a   1.000
_cell.length_b   1.000
_cell.length_c   1.000
_cell.angle_alpha   90.00
_cell.angle_beta   90.00
_cell.angle_gamma   90.00
#
_symmetry.space_group_name_H-M   'P 1'
#
loop_
_entity.id
_entity.type
_entity.pdbx_description
1 polymer ?
#
loop_
_entity_poly.entity_id
_entity_poly.type
_entity_poly.pdbx_seq_one_letter_code
_entity_poly.pdbx_strand_id
1 'polypeptide(L)'
;RGAKPTGRHAHVVPLAWFIHFREDATPGLQVELDYVEQRLGVLAPRLAGPAQRLGMLYEHLLEREARPYDIDLGPRTDGFALRFERGLARAMERLSTTWPQYRPAVLPDTPESAARAWRSAARKLAAPSPDFRRHVNVIDKMLRLVPAGVHEPTLTQEQVSERVKRLRLDWLRGTLRDNVTRFVPRAAARRDVFIRVSEPVAVEPETPPEQVLATMCDRMLIALSRARQDGLERLGPPVLYANPFRG
;
A
#
# COMPACT_ATOMS: atom_id res chain seq x y z
N ARG A 1 -3.28 21.50 -30.82
CA ARG A 1 -3.26 20.95 -32.20
C ARG A 1 -3.92 19.57 -32.13
N GLY A 2 -5.22 19.48 -32.51
CA GLY A 2 -5.98 18.25 -32.56
C GLY A 2 -5.35 17.28 -33.56
N ALA A 3 -5.06 16.05 -33.13
CA ALA A 3 -4.68 14.98 -34.05
C ALA A 3 -5.87 14.73 -35.00
N LYS A 4 -5.60 14.74 -36.32
CA LYS A 4 -6.60 14.33 -37.28
C LYS A 4 -7.02 12.89 -37.00
N PRO A 5 -8.31 12.56 -37.00
CA PRO A 5 -8.77 11.20 -36.82
C PRO A 5 -8.21 10.33 -37.95
N THR A 6 -7.25 9.47 -37.63
CA THR A 6 -6.60 8.57 -38.60
C THR A 6 -7.40 7.28 -38.78
N GLY A 7 -8.69 7.22 -38.57
CA GLY A 7 -9.48 6.02 -38.73
C GLY A 7 -8.98 4.74 -38.03
N ARG A 8 -8.01 4.89 -37.12
CA ARG A 8 -7.45 3.80 -36.34
C ARG A 8 -8.19 3.73 -35.01
N HIS A 9 -8.88 2.63 -34.79
CA HIS A 9 -9.48 2.33 -33.49
C HIS A 9 -8.36 2.04 -32.50
N ALA A 10 -8.40 2.72 -31.35
CA ALA A 10 -7.52 2.38 -30.23
C ALA A 10 -8.17 1.27 -29.40
N HIS A 11 -7.36 0.33 -28.95
CA HIS A 11 -7.80 -0.73 -28.04
C HIS A 11 -6.96 -0.72 -26.79
N VAL A 12 -7.60 -0.90 -25.65
CA VAL A 12 -6.91 -1.14 -24.37
C VAL A 12 -7.15 -2.60 -23.98
N VAL A 13 -6.07 -3.32 -23.74
CA VAL A 13 -6.12 -4.73 -23.35
C VAL A 13 -5.85 -4.83 -21.85
N PRO A 14 -6.87 -5.10 -21.02
CA PRO A 14 -6.66 -5.30 -19.59
C PRO A 14 -5.90 -6.61 -19.34
N LEU A 15 -4.91 -6.54 -18.45
CA LEU A 15 -4.11 -7.68 -18.02
C LEU A 15 -4.15 -7.76 -16.51
N ALA A 16 -4.48 -8.94 -15.98
CA ALA A 16 -4.46 -9.23 -14.56
C ALA A 16 -3.49 -10.35 -14.26
N TRP A 17 -2.85 -10.28 -13.11
CA TRP A 17 -2.01 -11.37 -12.63
C TRP A 17 -2.28 -11.66 -11.17
N PHE A 18 -2.14 -12.92 -10.81
CA PHE A 18 -2.21 -13.44 -9.46
C PHE A 18 -0.90 -14.16 -9.13
N ILE A 19 -0.32 -13.83 -8.00
CA ILE A 19 0.92 -14.46 -7.52
C ILE A 19 0.55 -15.41 -6.39
N HIS A 20 1.04 -16.63 -6.45
CA HIS A 20 0.82 -17.63 -5.42
C HIS A 20 2.11 -18.38 -5.10
N PHE A 21 2.40 -18.59 -3.81
CA PHE A 21 3.55 -19.38 -3.39
C PHE A 21 3.26 -20.86 -3.56
N ARG A 22 4.29 -21.61 -4.00
CA ARG A 22 4.22 -23.06 -4.17
C ARG A 22 4.35 -23.82 -2.84
N GLU A 23 4.85 -23.14 -1.82
CA GLU A 23 5.22 -23.71 -0.53
C GLU A 23 4.95 -22.72 0.59
N ASP A 24 5.03 -23.18 1.84
CA ASP A 24 4.96 -22.29 3.00
C ASP A 24 6.13 -21.29 2.99
N ALA A 25 5.79 -20.03 2.87
CA ALA A 25 6.76 -18.93 2.85
C ALA A 25 7.20 -18.48 4.26
N THR A 26 6.64 -19.06 5.32
CA THR A 26 6.92 -18.67 6.72
C THR A 26 8.42 -18.60 7.04
N PRO A 27 9.25 -19.61 6.68
CA PRO A 27 10.69 -19.53 6.99
C PRO A 27 11.39 -18.36 6.30
N GLY A 28 11.08 -18.12 5.03
CA GLY A 28 11.64 -16.99 4.29
C GLY A 28 11.14 -15.64 4.79
N LEU A 29 9.87 -15.54 5.19
CA LEU A 29 9.29 -14.35 5.81
C LEU A 29 9.96 -14.03 7.15
N GLN A 30 10.25 -15.04 7.97
CA GLN A 30 10.97 -14.86 9.23
C GLN A 30 12.36 -14.25 9.01
N VAL A 31 13.12 -14.75 8.04
CA VAL A 31 14.45 -14.20 7.69
C VAL A 31 14.38 -12.75 7.23
N GLU A 32 13.38 -12.39 6.43
CA GLU A 32 13.20 -11.02 5.97
C GLU A 32 12.74 -10.10 7.12
N LEU A 33 11.86 -10.57 7.99
CA LEU A 33 11.41 -9.84 9.19
C LEU A 33 12.55 -9.62 10.17
N ASP A 34 13.38 -10.63 10.46
CA ASP A 34 14.57 -10.49 11.30
C ASP A 34 15.47 -9.35 10.80
N TYR A 35 15.68 -9.30 9.49
CA TYR A 35 16.47 -8.24 8.87
C TYR A 35 15.81 -6.86 9.04
N VAL A 36 14.51 -6.75 8.77
CA VAL A 36 13.77 -5.48 8.89
C VAL A 36 13.76 -5.00 10.34
N GLU A 37 13.46 -5.87 11.29
CA GLU A 37 13.43 -5.58 12.72
C GLU A 37 14.79 -5.10 13.24
N GLN A 38 15.86 -5.84 12.90
CA GLN A 38 17.22 -5.44 13.27
C GLN A 38 17.55 -4.04 12.74
N ARG A 39 17.19 -3.75 11.49
CA ARG A 39 17.47 -2.46 10.84
C ARG A 39 16.64 -1.31 11.41
N LEU A 40 15.44 -1.59 11.91
CA LEU A 40 14.56 -0.60 12.54
C LEU A 40 14.75 -0.48 14.05
N GLY A 41 15.55 -1.36 14.66
CA GLY A 41 15.74 -1.40 16.11
C GLY A 41 14.51 -1.90 16.87
N VAL A 42 13.69 -2.75 16.24
CA VAL A 42 12.50 -3.34 16.84
C VAL A 42 12.82 -4.75 17.30
N LEU A 43 12.47 -5.07 18.54
CA LEU A 43 12.60 -6.42 19.09
C LEU A 43 11.22 -7.07 19.15
N ALA A 44 10.93 -7.94 18.21
CA ALA A 44 9.74 -8.76 18.27
C ALA A 44 9.98 -10.07 19.03
N PRO A 45 8.96 -10.63 19.72
CA PRO A 45 9.07 -11.95 20.33
C PRO A 45 9.38 -13.00 19.27
N ARG A 46 10.38 -13.86 19.51
CA ARG A 46 10.82 -14.89 18.54
C ARG A 46 9.73 -15.89 18.17
N LEU A 47 8.77 -16.11 19.07
CA LEU A 47 7.64 -17.03 18.86
C LEU A 47 6.46 -16.39 18.11
N ALA A 48 6.51 -15.08 17.85
CA ALA A 48 5.45 -14.42 17.10
C ALA A 48 5.47 -14.82 15.62
N GLY A 49 4.30 -15.11 15.06
CA GLY A 49 4.14 -15.41 13.64
C GLY A 49 4.43 -14.21 12.74
N PRO A 50 4.68 -14.43 11.42
CA PRO A 50 5.06 -13.36 10.50
C PRO A 50 4.09 -12.18 10.46
N ALA A 51 2.78 -12.42 10.47
CA ALA A 51 1.79 -11.34 10.46
C ALA A 51 1.79 -10.54 11.76
N GLN A 52 1.92 -11.20 12.91
CA GLN A 52 1.98 -10.52 14.20
C GLN A 52 3.23 -9.61 14.29
N ARG A 53 4.40 -10.11 13.86
CA ARG A 53 5.65 -9.34 13.79
C ARG A 53 5.49 -8.13 12.84
N LEU A 54 4.84 -8.33 11.70
CA LEU A 54 4.50 -7.26 10.78
C LEU A 54 3.64 -6.18 11.45
N GLY A 55 2.60 -6.57 12.20
CA GLY A 55 1.77 -5.64 12.97
C GLY A 55 2.60 -4.79 13.95
N MET A 56 3.52 -5.42 14.68
CA MET A 56 4.41 -4.71 15.61
C MET A 56 5.33 -3.70 14.90
N LEU A 57 5.82 -4.02 13.72
CA LEU A 57 6.62 -3.11 12.89
C LEU A 57 5.81 -1.89 12.45
N TYR A 58 4.55 -2.09 12.03
CA TYR A 58 3.66 -1.03 11.63
C TYR A 58 3.33 -0.09 12.80
N GLU A 59 3.03 -0.66 13.98
CA GLU A 59 2.82 0.10 15.21
C GLU A 59 4.05 0.94 15.59
N HIS A 60 5.22 0.33 15.58
CA HIS A 60 6.47 1.04 15.87
C HIS A 60 6.71 2.20 14.90
N LEU A 61 6.49 1.98 13.61
CA LEU A 61 6.69 3.01 12.59
C LEU A 61 5.67 4.13 12.72
N LEU A 62 4.40 3.82 12.99
CA LEU A 62 3.36 4.81 13.22
C LEU A 62 3.71 5.71 14.42
N GLU A 63 4.09 5.13 15.54
CA GLU A 63 4.52 5.87 16.73
C GLU A 63 5.77 6.70 16.50
N ARG A 64 6.74 6.15 15.79
CA ARG A 64 7.98 6.84 15.46
C ARG A 64 7.74 8.09 14.62
N GLU A 65 6.84 8.02 13.64
CA GLU A 65 6.55 9.15 12.77
C GLU A 65 5.61 10.18 13.43
N ALA A 66 4.73 9.76 14.33
CA ALA A 66 3.82 10.63 15.06
C ALA A 66 4.52 11.45 16.16
N ARG A 67 5.46 10.82 16.89
CA ARG A 67 6.13 11.38 18.09
C ARG A 67 6.77 12.76 17.87
N PRO A 68 7.58 13.02 16.83
CA PRO A 68 8.24 14.32 16.63
C PRO A 68 7.27 15.48 16.43
N TYR A 69 6.02 15.20 16.17
CA TYR A 69 4.97 16.17 15.85
C TYR A 69 3.88 16.21 16.91
N ASP A 70 4.08 15.50 18.02
CA ASP A 70 3.11 15.43 19.12
C ASP A 70 1.69 15.07 18.62
N ILE A 71 1.62 14.10 17.70
CA ILE A 71 0.37 13.59 17.15
C ILE A 71 -0.15 12.51 18.08
N ASP A 72 -1.33 12.78 18.68
CA ASP A 72 -2.02 11.80 19.52
C ASP A 72 -2.63 10.66 18.67
N LEU A 73 -2.14 9.47 18.91
CA LEU A 73 -2.63 8.23 18.28
C LEU A 73 -3.72 7.54 19.13
N GLY A 74 -3.94 7.98 20.36
CA GLY A 74 -4.76 7.29 21.34
C GLY A 74 -4.06 6.07 21.97
N PRO A 75 -4.78 5.33 22.82
CA PRO A 75 -4.23 4.20 23.56
C PRO A 75 -3.90 3.02 22.62
N ARG A 76 -2.92 2.20 23.02
CA ARG A 76 -2.51 1.02 22.26
C ARG A 76 -3.58 -0.08 22.19
N THR A 77 -4.57 -0.02 23.08
CA THR A 77 -5.72 -0.94 23.09
C THR A 77 -6.68 -0.73 21.92
N ASP A 78 -6.60 0.43 21.24
CA ASP A 78 -7.50 0.76 20.12
C ASP A 78 -7.04 0.07 18.85
N GLY A 79 -6.40 -0.88 18.70
CA GLY A 79 -5.98 -1.53 17.44
C GLY A 79 -5.34 -0.59 16.40
N PHE A 80 -4.56 -1.15 15.51
CA PHE A 80 -3.76 -0.37 14.56
C PHE A 80 -4.60 0.53 13.64
N ALA A 81 -5.70 0.01 13.10
CA ALA A 81 -6.50 0.76 12.10
C ALA A 81 -7.06 2.07 12.68
N LEU A 82 -7.65 2.00 13.87
CA LEU A 82 -8.24 3.17 14.55
C LEU A 82 -7.17 4.19 14.94
N ARG A 83 -6.01 3.72 15.42
CA ARG A 83 -4.87 4.57 15.76
C ARG A 83 -4.29 5.26 14.54
N PHE A 84 -4.20 4.55 13.42
CA PHE A 84 -3.75 5.09 12.14
C PHE A 84 -4.70 6.18 11.63
N GLU A 85 -6.01 5.93 11.60
CA GLU A 85 -7.02 6.91 11.18
C GLU A 85 -6.99 8.16 12.05
N ARG A 86 -6.92 7.99 13.37
CA ARG A 86 -6.80 9.10 14.32
C ARG A 86 -5.53 9.91 14.08
N GLY A 87 -4.40 9.25 13.90
CA GLY A 87 -3.13 9.90 13.58
C GLY A 87 -3.19 10.74 12.32
N LEU A 88 -3.77 10.21 11.22
CA LEU A 88 -3.98 10.97 9.99
C LEU A 88 -4.91 12.17 10.20
N ALA A 89 -6.04 11.98 10.90
CA ALA A 89 -6.99 13.06 11.18
C ALA A 89 -6.33 14.19 11.96
N ARG A 90 -5.56 13.87 13.02
CA ARG A 90 -4.82 14.87 13.82
C ARG A 90 -3.73 15.58 13.01
N ALA A 91 -2.99 14.86 12.18
CA ALA A 91 -1.99 15.46 11.31
C ALA A 91 -2.62 16.45 10.31
N MET A 92 -3.78 16.12 9.74
CA MET A 92 -4.51 17.00 8.82
C MET A 92 -5.16 18.19 9.52
N GLU A 93 -5.72 18.00 10.71
CA GLU A 93 -6.25 19.07 11.55
C GLU A 93 -5.16 20.11 11.83
N ARG A 94 -3.97 19.66 12.22
CA ARG A 94 -2.83 20.53 12.45
C ARG A 94 -2.40 21.30 11.19
N LEU A 95 -2.38 20.65 10.03
CA LEU A 95 -2.12 21.35 8.76
C LEU A 95 -3.18 22.41 8.48
N SER A 96 -4.45 22.09 8.69
CA SER A 96 -5.57 23.01 8.43
C SER A 96 -5.57 24.22 9.34
N THR A 97 -5.16 24.05 10.59
CA THR A 97 -5.10 25.14 11.58
C THR A 97 -3.85 26.00 11.43
N THR A 98 -2.70 25.38 11.15
CA THR A 98 -1.43 26.11 11.10
C THR A 98 -1.19 26.78 9.73
N TRP A 99 -1.67 26.16 8.65
CA TRP A 99 -1.47 26.65 7.27
C TRP A 99 -2.79 26.67 6.47
N PRO A 100 -3.81 27.41 6.91
CA PRO A 100 -5.13 27.43 6.27
C PRO A 100 -5.07 27.89 4.80
N GLN A 101 -4.08 28.72 4.45
CA GLN A 101 -3.86 29.24 3.07
C GLN A 101 -3.48 28.12 2.09
N TYR A 102 -3.01 26.97 2.56
CA TYR A 102 -2.61 25.81 1.71
C TYR A 102 -3.66 24.70 1.70
N ARG A 103 -4.81 24.93 2.34
CA ARG A 103 -5.88 23.95 2.41
C ARG A 103 -6.38 23.60 1.00
N PRO A 104 -6.52 22.28 0.67
CA PRO A 104 -7.15 21.86 -0.57
C PRO A 104 -8.57 22.42 -0.71
N ALA A 105 -8.96 22.84 -1.92
CA ALA A 105 -10.30 23.38 -2.17
C ALA A 105 -11.41 22.35 -1.89
N VAL A 106 -11.13 21.08 -2.13
CA VAL A 106 -12.03 19.95 -1.85
C VAL A 106 -11.27 18.94 -0.98
N LEU A 107 -11.84 18.62 0.17
CA LEU A 107 -11.37 17.54 1.03
C LEU A 107 -12.35 16.37 0.93
N PRO A 108 -11.91 15.20 0.46
CA PRO A 108 -12.72 13.98 0.46
C PRO A 108 -13.06 13.52 1.89
N ASP A 109 -14.15 12.72 2.00
CA ASP A 109 -14.68 12.30 3.29
C ASP A 109 -13.78 11.33 4.07
N THR A 110 -12.99 10.50 3.35
CA THR A 110 -12.11 9.55 4.05
C THR A 110 -10.78 10.19 4.43
N PRO A 111 -10.23 9.90 5.63
CA PRO A 111 -8.95 10.45 6.09
C PRO A 111 -7.81 10.22 5.11
N GLU A 112 -7.75 9.04 4.49
CA GLU A 112 -6.72 8.71 3.51
C GLU A 112 -6.82 9.54 2.23
N SER A 113 -8.03 9.71 1.71
CA SER A 113 -8.27 10.50 0.51
C SER A 113 -7.99 11.98 0.77
N ALA A 114 -8.40 12.50 1.94
CA ALA A 114 -8.10 13.85 2.38
C ALA A 114 -6.58 14.07 2.54
N ALA A 115 -5.86 13.10 3.12
CA ALA A 115 -4.41 13.14 3.24
C ALA A 115 -3.71 13.16 1.87
N ARG A 116 -4.22 12.41 0.90
CA ARG A 116 -3.74 12.43 -0.50
C ARG A 116 -4.00 13.79 -1.16
N ALA A 117 -5.14 14.43 -0.88
CA ALA A 117 -5.46 15.77 -1.36
C ALA A 117 -4.46 16.81 -0.83
N TRP A 118 -4.15 16.78 0.47
CA TRP A 118 -3.12 17.63 1.09
C TRP A 118 -1.74 17.43 0.44
N ARG A 119 -1.32 16.20 0.22
CA ARG A 119 -0.07 15.89 -0.46
C ARG A 119 -0.05 16.43 -1.89
N SER A 120 -1.14 16.29 -2.62
CA SER A 120 -1.26 16.80 -3.99
C SER A 120 -1.20 18.33 -4.03
N ALA A 121 -1.90 18.99 -3.12
CA ALA A 121 -1.86 20.45 -3.00
C ALA A 121 -0.44 20.94 -2.69
N ALA A 122 0.24 20.31 -1.73
CA ALA A 122 1.61 20.69 -1.37
C ALA A 122 2.61 20.59 -2.53
N ARG A 123 2.44 19.62 -3.43
CA ARG A 123 3.30 19.44 -4.62
C ARG A 123 3.14 20.55 -5.65
N LYS A 124 2.01 21.25 -5.66
CA LYS A 124 1.71 22.35 -6.59
C LYS A 124 2.23 23.70 -6.10
N LEU A 125 2.68 23.78 -4.86
CA LEU A 125 3.19 25.03 -4.29
C LEU A 125 4.63 25.29 -4.77
N ALA A 126 4.88 26.50 -5.26
CA ALA A 126 6.19 26.89 -5.77
C ALA A 126 7.26 26.93 -4.65
N ALA A 127 6.92 27.46 -3.47
CA ALA A 127 7.85 27.60 -2.35
C ALA A 127 7.15 27.46 -0.98
N PRO A 128 6.69 26.25 -0.62
CA PRO A 128 6.11 26.06 0.71
C PRO A 128 7.17 26.16 1.80
N SER A 129 6.78 26.64 2.99
CA SER A 129 7.69 26.75 4.13
C SER A 129 8.32 25.39 4.51
N PRO A 130 9.54 25.36 5.06
CA PRO A 130 10.17 24.10 5.49
C PRO A 130 9.32 23.34 6.50
N ASP A 131 8.67 24.03 7.42
CA ASP A 131 7.83 23.39 8.45
C ASP A 131 6.56 22.79 7.86
N PHE A 132 5.91 23.46 6.91
CA PHE A 132 4.79 22.90 6.18
C PHE A 132 5.21 21.62 5.44
N ARG A 133 6.36 21.64 4.74
CA ARG A 133 6.89 20.44 4.05
C ARG A 133 7.13 19.29 5.02
N ARG A 134 7.67 19.56 6.21
CA ARG A 134 7.89 18.52 7.23
C ARG A 134 6.57 17.88 7.66
N HIS A 135 5.52 18.68 7.91
CA HIS A 135 4.21 18.14 8.31
C HIS A 135 3.54 17.35 7.19
N VAL A 136 3.62 17.81 5.94
CA VAL A 136 3.13 17.04 4.79
C VAL A 136 3.90 15.72 4.63
N ASN A 137 5.21 15.71 4.90
CA ASN A 137 6.02 14.49 4.86
C ASN A 137 5.58 13.46 5.90
N VAL A 138 5.10 13.88 7.07
CA VAL A 138 4.53 12.95 8.07
C VAL A 138 3.31 12.24 7.51
N ILE A 139 2.39 13.01 6.90
CA ILE A 139 1.23 12.43 6.23
C ILE A 139 1.65 11.46 5.14
N ASP A 140 2.63 11.82 4.30
CA ASP A 140 3.14 10.92 3.24
C ASP A 140 3.72 9.62 3.81
N LYS A 141 4.43 9.69 4.93
CA LYS A 141 4.95 8.51 5.62
C LYS A 141 3.84 7.68 6.25
N MET A 142 2.87 8.30 6.93
CA MET A 142 1.71 7.59 7.47
C MET A 142 0.95 6.88 6.34
N LEU A 143 0.72 7.52 5.19
CA LEU A 143 0.06 6.90 4.04
C LEU A 143 0.77 5.66 3.48
N ARG A 144 2.07 5.48 3.76
CA ARG A 144 2.79 4.24 3.41
C ARG A 144 2.48 3.08 4.35
N LEU A 145 1.91 3.39 5.51
CA LEU A 145 1.48 2.41 6.51
C LEU A 145 0.01 2.03 6.37
N VAL A 146 -0.69 2.49 5.33
CA VAL A 146 -2.10 2.11 5.09
C VAL A 146 -2.22 0.59 5.10
N PRO A 147 -2.98 0.02 6.04
CA PRO A 147 -3.20 -1.41 6.09
C PRO A 147 -4.20 -1.81 5.00
N ALA A 148 -3.77 -2.49 3.93
CA ALA A 148 -4.74 -3.10 3.02
C ALA A 148 -5.38 -4.33 3.68
N GLY A 149 -6.64 -4.60 3.39
CA GLY A 149 -7.36 -5.74 3.95
C GLY A 149 -7.74 -5.58 5.43
N VAL A 150 -7.92 -4.35 5.93
CA VAL A 150 -8.34 -4.11 7.34
C VAL A 150 -9.64 -4.84 7.69
N HIS A 151 -10.51 -5.03 6.70
CA HIS A 151 -11.80 -5.73 6.89
C HIS A 151 -11.68 -7.26 6.78
N GLU A 152 -10.56 -7.78 6.30
CA GLU A 152 -10.35 -9.22 6.17
C GLU A 152 -9.88 -9.81 7.50
N PRO A 153 -10.45 -10.95 7.94
CA PRO A 153 -10.04 -11.59 9.22
C PRO A 153 -8.63 -12.17 9.14
N THR A 154 -8.16 -12.48 7.95
CA THR A 154 -6.86 -13.10 7.72
C THR A 154 -6.12 -12.43 6.57
N LEU A 155 -4.79 -12.56 6.59
CA LEU A 155 -3.90 -12.21 5.48
C LEU A 155 -3.29 -13.47 4.89
N THR A 156 -3.15 -13.51 3.57
CA THR A 156 -2.38 -14.59 2.92
C THR A 156 -0.88 -14.34 3.09
N GLN A 157 -0.08 -15.39 2.93
CA GLN A 157 1.38 -15.28 2.94
C GLN A 157 1.92 -14.30 1.87
N GLU A 158 1.26 -14.20 0.72
CA GLU A 158 1.57 -13.27 -0.35
C GLU A 158 1.35 -11.82 0.09
N GLN A 159 0.23 -11.56 0.78
CA GLN A 159 -0.07 -10.23 1.32
C GLN A 159 0.94 -9.82 2.40
N VAL A 160 1.31 -10.72 3.29
CA VAL A 160 2.35 -10.47 4.31
C VAL A 160 3.70 -10.22 3.63
N SER A 161 4.09 -11.05 2.65
CA SER A 161 5.35 -10.91 1.91
C SER A 161 5.45 -9.55 1.20
N GLU A 162 4.39 -9.13 0.52
CA GLU A 162 4.36 -7.84 -0.17
C GLU A 162 4.50 -6.67 0.81
N ARG A 163 3.91 -6.77 2.00
CA ARG A 163 4.01 -5.72 3.01
C ARG A 163 5.40 -5.63 3.62
N VAL A 164 6.02 -6.76 3.94
CA VAL A 164 7.41 -6.80 4.43
C VAL A 164 8.34 -6.17 3.38
N LYS A 165 8.14 -6.50 2.11
CA LYS A 165 8.88 -5.91 0.99
C LYS A 165 8.68 -4.39 0.89
N ARG A 166 7.44 -3.91 1.01
CA ARG A 166 7.14 -2.47 1.01
C ARG A 166 7.80 -1.76 2.19
N LEU A 167 7.71 -2.31 3.41
CA LEU A 167 8.41 -1.76 4.56
C LEU A 167 9.91 -1.62 4.28
N ARG A 168 10.53 -2.67 3.71
CA ARG A 168 11.92 -2.63 3.35
C ARG A 168 12.25 -1.53 2.33
N LEU A 169 11.45 -1.41 1.27
CA LEU A 169 11.66 -0.40 0.22
C LEU A 169 11.45 1.03 0.70
N ASP A 170 10.47 1.24 1.56
CA ASP A 170 10.07 2.57 2.00
C ASP A 170 10.88 3.08 3.20
N TRP A 171 11.32 2.18 4.09
CA TRP A 171 11.90 2.54 5.38
C TRP A 171 13.37 2.19 5.55
N LEU A 172 13.89 1.21 4.78
CA LEU A 172 15.30 0.82 4.84
C LEU A 172 16.08 1.42 3.68
N ARG A 173 17.11 2.17 4.02
CA ARG A 173 18.03 2.80 3.06
C ARG A 173 19.44 2.76 3.60
N GLY A 174 20.41 2.89 2.70
CA GLY A 174 21.81 3.15 3.06
C GLY A 174 22.75 1.96 3.02
N THR A 175 22.28 0.74 2.72
CA THR A 175 23.17 -0.40 2.47
C THR A 175 23.11 -0.85 1.02
N LEU A 176 24.22 -1.47 0.54
CA LEU A 176 24.24 -2.09 -0.80
C LEU A 176 23.14 -3.17 -0.92
N ARG A 177 22.91 -3.94 0.15
CA ARG A 177 21.86 -4.96 0.20
C ARG A 177 20.47 -4.36 -0.01
N ASP A 178 20.16 -3.20 0.59
CA ASP A 178 18.86 -2.53 0.41
C ASP A 178 18.71 -2.00 -1.02
N ASN A 179 19.78 -1.45 -1.59
CA ASN A 179 19.79 -0.95 -2.96
C ASN A 179 19.60 -2.09 -3.97
N VAL A 180 20.35 -3.20 -3.83
CA VAL A 180 20.22 -4.36 -4.72
C VAL A 180 18.83 -4.98 -4.63
N THR A 181 18.25 -5.10 -3.41
CA THR A 181 16.89 -5.65 -3.24
C THR A 181 15.80 -4.82 -3.92
N ARG A 182 16.06 -3.53 -4.15
CA ARG A 182 15.13 -2.66 -4.90
C ARG A 182 15.00 -3.10 -6.37
N PHE A 183 16.09 -3.56 -6.98
CA PHE A 183 16.12 -3.98 -8.39
C PHE A 183 15.90 -5.50 -8.53
N VAL A 184 16.41 -6.27 -7.59
CA VAL A 184 16.30 -7.74 -7.56
C VAL A 184 15.67 -8.15 -6.23
N PRO A 185 14.35 -8.06 -6.11
CA PRO A 185 13.66 -8.41 -4.87
C PRO A 185 13.81 -9.90 -4.57
N ARG A 186 14.33 -10.22 -3.38
CA ARG A 186 14.38 -11.59 -2.91
C ARG A 186 12.97 -12.08 -2.60
N ALA A 187 12.61 -13.23 -3.13
CA ALA A 187 11.35 -13.86 -2.80
C ALA A 187 11.48 -14.63 -1.47
N ALA A 188 10.44 -14.59 -0.64
CA ALA A 188 10.39 -15.34 0.60
C ALA A 188 10.32 -16.86 0.35
N ALA A 189 9.70 -17.27 -0.77
CA ALA A 189 9.60 -18.65 -1.22
C ALA A 189 9.43 -18.70 -2.74
N ARG A 190 9.42 -19.92 -3.31
CA ARG A 190 9.11 -20.12 -4.73
C ARG A 190 7.65 -19.76 -5.00
N ARG A 191 7.41 -19.11 -6.14
CA ARG A 191 6.08 -18.63 -6.51
C ARG A 191 5.80 -18.81 -7.98
N ASP A 192 4.53 -19.02 -8.32
CA ASP A 192 4.01 -18.97 -9.66
C ASP A 192 3.25 -17.67 -9.89
N VAL A 193 3.24 -17.24 -11.12
CA VAL A 193 2.47 -16.06 -11.58
C VAL A 193 1.44 -16.55 -12.60
N PHE A 194 0.18 -16.37 -12.29
CA PHE A 194 -0.95 -16.69 -13.16
C PHE A 194 -1.37 -15.40 -13.85
N ILE A 195 -1.26 -15.38 -15.18
CA ILE A 195 -1.58 -14.18 -15.97
C ILE A 195 -2.82 -14.48 -16.82
N ARG A 196 -3.78 -13.56 -16.77
CA ARG A 196 -4.96 -13.55 -17.63
C ARG A 196 -5.01 -12.26 -18.41
N VAL A 197 -5.16 -12.40 -19.71
CA VAL A 197 -5.38 -11.28 -20.64
C VAL A 197 -6.88 -11.26 -20.95
N SER A 198 -7.51 -10.11 -20.77
CA SER A 198 -8.92 -9.92 -21.12
C SER A 198 -9.11 -9.56 -22.58
N GLU A 199 -10.34 -9.60 -23.03
CA GLU A 199 -10.71 -9.07 -24.33
C GLU A 199 -10.38 -7.57 -24.44
N PRO A 200 -9.95 -7.10 -25.60
CA PRO A 200 -9.69 -5.68 -25.83
C PRO A 200 -10.95 -4.83 -25.63
N VAL A 201 -10.79 -3.68 -24.99
CA VAL A 201 -11.81 -2.63 -24.91
C VAL A 201 -11.55 -1.64 -26.04
N ALA A 202 -12.49 -1.48 -26.96
CA ALA A 202 -12.41 -0.45 -27.99
C ALA A 202 -12.57 0.94 -27.34
N VAL A 203 -11.72 1.88 -27.75
CA VAL A 203 -11.78 3.28 -27.32
C VAL A 203 -12.18 4.11 -28.53
N GLU A 204 -13.47 4.43 -28.61
CA GLU A 204 -14.01 5.30 -29.64
C GLU A 204 -13.86 6.76 -29.20
N PRO A 205 -13.66 7.71 -30.15
CA PRO A 205 -13.49 9.13 -29.81
C PRO A 205 -14.65 9.74 -29.01
N GLU A 206 -15.86 9.21 -29.21
CA GLU A 206 -17.07 9.69 -28.57
C GLU A 206 -17.40 8.97 -27.24
N THR A 207 -16.68 7.89 -26.92
CA THR A 207 -16.94 7.14 -25.69
C THR A 207 -16.40 7.92 -24.46
N PRO A 208 -17.25 8.23 -23.47
CA PRO A 208 -16.82 8.90 -22.26
C PRO A 208 -15.71 8.11 -21.56
N PRO A 209 -14.62 8.78 -21.10
CA PRO A 209 -13.49 8.10 -20.42
C PRO A 209 -13.93 7.26 -19.22
N GLU A 210 -14.96 7.70 -18.50
CA GLU A 210 -15.50 7.00 -17.33
C GLU A 210 -16.12 5.65 -17.73
N GLN A 211 -16.79 5.57 -18.87
CA GLN A 211 -17.36 4.32 -19.37
C GLN A 211 -16.27 3.33 -19.80
N VAL A 212 -15.23 3.82 -20.49
CA VAL A 212 -14.06 3.01 -20.84
C VAL A 212 -13.40 2.47 -19.58
N LEU A 213 -13.18 3.33 -18.58
CA LEU A 213 -12.57 2.96 -17.31
C LEU A 213 -13.42 1.92 -16.56
N ALA A 214 -14.74 2.10 -16.47
CA ALA A 214 -15.64 1.14 -15.83
C ALA A 214 -15.55 -0.24 -16.51
N THR A 215 -15.64 -0.27 -17.84
CA THR A 215 -15.52 -1.53 -18.61
C THR A 215 -14.17 -2.20 -18.40
N MET A 216 -13.07 -1.43 -18.36
CA MET A 216 -11.74 -1.95 -18.05
C MET A 216 -11.66 -2.55 -16.64
N CYS A 217 -12.20 -1.85 -15.64
CA CYS A 217 -12.23 -2.33 -14.25
C CYS A 217 -12.99 -3.65 -14.15
N ASP A 218 -14.16 -3.76 -14.75
CA ASP A 218 -14.97 -4.98 -14.74
C ASP A 218 -14.22 -6.16 -15.38
N ARG A 219 -13.63 -5.94 -16.55
CA ARG A 219 -12.84 -6.97 -17.24
C ARG A 219 -11.60 -7.38 -16.44
N MET A 220 -10.93 -6.42 -15.81
CA MET A 220 -9.78 -6.70 -14.93
C MET A 220 -10.18 -7.53 -13.71
N LEU A 221 -11.32 -7.23 -13.08
CA LEU A 221 -11.82 -8.00 -11.92
C LEU A 221 -12.16 -9.43 -12.32
N ILE A 222 -12.80 -9.64 -13.47
CA ILE A 222 -13.10 -10.99 -14.01
C ILE A 222 -11.78 -11.74 -14.29
N ALA A 223 -10.81 -11.09 -14.95
CA ALA A 223 -9.52 -11.70 -15.26
C ALA A 223 -8.73 -12.05 -13.99
N LEU A 224 -8.75 -11.17 -12.98
CA LEU A 224 -8.11 -11.42 -11.69
C LEU A 224 -8.75 -12.59 -10.96
N SER A 225 -10.10 -12.66 -10.94
CA SER A 225 -10.83 -13.78 -10.34
C SER A 225 -10.45 -15.12 -10.99
N ARG A 226 -10.39 -15.17 -12.33
CA ARG A 226 -9.97 -16.37 -13.06
C ARG A 226 -8.50 -16.74 -12.80
N ALA A 227 -7.59 -15.74 -12.81
CA ALA A 227 -6.19 -15.98 -12.49
C ALA A 227 -6.00 -16.55 -11.07
N ARG A 228 -6.80 -16.03 -10.11
CA ARG A 228 -6.82 -16.55 -8.73
C ARG A 228 -7.35 -17.99 -8.67
N GLN A 229 -8.42 -18.28 -9.38
CA GLN A 229 -8.98 -19.62 -9.44
C GLN A 229 -7.96 -20.63 -9.99
N ASP A 230 -7.31 -20.32 -11.12
CA ASP A 230 -6.24 -21.16 -11.70
C ASP A 230 -5.12 -21.43 -10.68
N GLY A 231 -4.73 -20.40 -9.91
CA GLY A 231 -3.72 -20.53 -8.87
C GLY A 231 -4.13 -21.48 -7.76
N LEU A 232 -5.37 -21.33 -7.26
CA LEU A 232 -5.93 -22.18 -6.21
C LEU A 232 -6.13 -23.63 -6.66
N GLU A 233 -6.60 -23.84 -7.90
CA GLU A 233 -6.77 -25.17 -8.46
C GLU A 233 -5.44 -25.91 -8.64
N ARG A 234 -4.38 -25.17 -9.03
CA ARG A 234 -3.08 -25.77 -9.30
C ARG A 234 -2.21 -25.98 -8.04
N LEU A 235 -2.24 -25.03 -7.10
CA LEU A 235 -1.33 -25.00 -5.97
C LEU A 235 -2.05 -25.21 -4.61
N GLY A 236 -3.37 -25.24 -4.61
CA GLY A 236 -4.16 -25.33 -3.37
C GLY A 236 -4.35 -23.96 -2.67
N PRO A 237 -4.96 -23.96 -1.48
CA PRO A 237 -5.21 -22.74 -0.72
C PRO A 237 -3.91 -22.15 -0.19
N PRO A 238 -3.82 -20.80 -0.08
CA PRO A 238 -2.67 -20.13 0.51
C PRO A 238 -2.59 -20.39 2.02
N VAL A 239 -1.39 -20.27 2.58
CA VAL A 239 -1.21 -20.18 4.04
C VAL A 239 -1.81 -18.87 4.52
N LEU A 240 -2.61 -18.94 5.58
CA LEU A 240 -3.32 -17.79 6.16
C LEU A 240 -2.77 -17.46 7.55
N TYR A 241 -2.68 -16.18 7.84
CA TYR A 241 -2.33 -15.64 9.14
C TYR A 241 -3.46 -14.76 9.67
N ALA A 242 -3.68 -14.74 10.98
CA ALA A 242 -4.58 -13.76 11.60
C ALA A 242 -4.15 -12.32 11.21
N ASN A 243 -5.10 -11.48 10.87
CA ASN A 243 -4.81 -10.11 10.46
C ASN A 243 -4.45 -9.24 11.68
N PRO A 244 -3.21 -8.74 11.80
CA PRO A 244 -2.77 -7.99 12.97
C PRO A 244 -3.29 -6.53 12.97
N PHE A 245 -3.88 -6.07 11.88
CA PHE A 245 -4.39 -4.70 11.73
C PHE A 245 -5.86 -4.56 12.09
N ARG A 246 -6.53 -5.68 12.33
CA ARG A 246 -7.92 -5.72 12.75
C ARG A 246 -7.95 -5.58 14.28
N GLY A 247 -8.52 -4.48 14.76
CA GLY A 247 -8.81 -4.25 16.16
C GLY A 247 -10.21 -4.70 16.52
#